data_230d75edc8106abc176dfc4e923cd314
#
_entry.id   230d75edc8106abc176dfc4e923cd314
#
_cell.length_a   1.000
_cell.length_b   1.000
_cell.length_c   1.000
_cell.angle_alpha   90.00
_cell.angle_beta   90.00
_cell.angle_gamma   90.00
#
_symmetry.space_group_name_H-M   'P 1'
#
loop_
_entity.id
_entity.type
_entity.pdbx_description
1 polymer ?
#
loop_
_entity_poly.entity_id
_entity_poly.type
_entity_poly.pdbx_seq_one_letter_code
_entity_poly.pdbx_strand_id
1 'polypeptide(L)'
;MVNFLIFGPPGSGKGTQSVRLAEKFNLLHLSTGDMLRAEIAAGTELGKKMSLIMSKGELVPDEVVIEMIAYKIDNSKGTAGFLFDGFPRTVAQTVSLEKMLNERGMKIDQMLVLEVDHDELVKRLIARAELSGRPDDKDPAVIENRIDVYKEKTEPIINYCNQKGLYQPVNGMGTIDDIFRRLSDHMKKLV
;
A
#
# COMPACT_ATOMS: atom_id res chain seq x y z
N MET A 1 -11.48 -5.93 -15.49
CA MET A 1 -10.78 -5.06 -14.54
C MET A 1 -9.66 -5.86 -13.90
N VAL A 2 -8.46 -5.33 -13.85
CA VAL A 2 -7.29 -6.00 -13.27
C VAL A 2 -6.92 -5.32 -11.96
N ASN A 3 -6.76 -6.08 -10.88
CA ASN A 3 -6.58 -5.53 -9.54
C ASN A 3 -5.28 -6.02 -8.93
N PHE A 4 -4.39 -5.08 -8.62
CA PHE A 4 -3.08 -5.35 -8.06
C PHE A 4 -2.97 -4.89 -6.62
N LEU A 5 -2.29 -5.69 -5.81
CA LEU A 5 -1.76 -5.25 -4.53
C LEU A 5 -0.29 -4.89 -4.69
N ILE A 6 0.15 -3.74 -4.16
CA ILE A 6 1.57 -3.42 -4.07
C ILE A 6 1.99 -3.44 -2.61
N PHE A 7 2.99 -4.28 -2.32
CA PHE A 7 3.46 -4.61 -0.98
C PHE A 7 4.93 -4.30 -0.81
N GLY A 8 5.35 -4.23 0.42
CA GLY A 8 6.72 -4.03 0.85
C GLY A 8 6.79 -3.21 2.14
N PRO A 9 7.89 -3.26 2.89
CA PRO A 9 8.05 -2.54 4.13
C PRO A 9 7.97 -1.01 3.96
N PRO A 10 7.80 -0.24 5.05
CA PRO A 10 7.97 1.20 5.03
C PRO A 10 9.32 1.57 4.39
N GLY A 11 9.34 2.59 3.52
CA GLY A 11 10.57 2.97 2.79
C GLY A 11 10.85 2.21 1.50
N SER A 12 10.13 1.14 1.16
CA SER A 12 10.40 0.33 -0.04
C SER A 12 10.09 1.03 -1.38
N GLY A 13 9.46 2.21 -1.37
CA GLY A 13 9.17 2.99 -2.58
C GLY A 13 7.80 2.73 -3.20
N LYS A 14 6.91 1.96 -2.55
CA LYS A 14 5.55 1.64 -3.06
C LYS A 14 4.83 2.86 -3.62
N GLY A 15 4.63 3.90 -2.82
CA GLY A 15 3.86 5.07 -3.22
C GLY A 15 4.39 5.75 -4.48
N THR A 16 5.72 5.89 -4.61
CA THR A 16 6.34 6.46 -5.81
C THR A 16 6.06 5.61 -7.04
N GLN A 17 6.13 4.29 -6.89
CA GLN A 17 5.87 3.36 -7.99
C GLN A 17 4.38 3.27 -8.32
N SER A 18 3.52 3.26 -7.30
CA SER A 18 2.07 3.15 -7.48
C SER A 18 1.48 4.27 -8.32
N VAL A 19 1.89 5.51 -8.09
CA VAL A 19 1.43 6.66 -8.90
C VAL A 19 1.77 6.45 -10.38
N ARG A 20 3.01 6.10 -10.68
CA ARG A 20 3.48 5.89 -12.06
C ARG A 20 2.83 4.69 -12.74
N LEU A 21 2.64 3.60 -11.99
CA LEU A 21 1.98 2.38 -12.51
C LEU A 21 0.50 2.62 -12.76
N ALA A 22 -0.19 3.29 -11.86
CA ALA A 22 -1.59 3.63 -12.00
C ALA A 22 -1.85 4.47 -13.26
N GLU A 23 -1.01 5.49 -13.48
CA GLU A 23 -1.06 6.32 -14.69
C GLU A 23 -0.82 5.47 -15.96
N LYS A 24 0.25 4.67 -15.97
CA LYS A 24 0.63 3.87 -17.14
C LYS A 24 -0.42 2.85 -17.55
N PHE A 25 -1.07 2.21 -16.58
CA PHE A 25 -2.03 1.12 -16.82
C PHE A 25 -3.49 1.55 -16.67
N ASN A 26 -3.75 2.85 -16.54
CA ASN A 26 -5.09 3.42 -16.34
C ASN A 26 -5.83 2.77 -15.15
N LEU A 27 -5.11 2.56 -14.03
CA LEU A 27 -5.66 2.01 -12.80
C LEU A 27 -6.00 3.14 -11.82
N LEU A 28 -7.02 2.93 -10.99
CA LEU A 28 -7.25 3.82 -9.86
C LEU A 28 -6.29 3.45 -8.71
N HIS A 29 -5.41 4.39 -8.35
CA HIS A 29 -4.53 4.22 -7.19
C HIS A 29 -5.29 4.44 -5.89
N LEU A 30 -5.38 3.41 -5.07
CA LEU A 30 -6.05 3.42 -3.77
C LEU A 30 -5.01 3.33 -2.65
N SER A 31 -4.54 4.49 -2.19
CA SER A 31 -3.57 4.62 -1.10
C SER A 31 -4.29 4.98 0.20
N THR A 32 -4.48 4.02 1.10
CA THR A 32 -5.12 4.27 2.41
C THR A 32 -4.34 5.27 3.25
N GLY A 33 -3.01 5.25 3.16
CA GLY A 33 -2.17 6.21 3.86
C GLY A 33 -2.38 7.65 3.38
N ASP A 34 -2.53 7.86 2.07
CA ASP A 34 -2.75 9.20 1.51
C ASP A 34 -4.19 9.66 1.77
N MET A 35 -5.17 8.77 1.69
CA MET A 35 -6.56 9.08 2.03
C MET A 35 -6.68 9.54 3.49
N LEU A 36 -6.08 8.81 4.44
CA LEU A 36 -6.08 9.19 5.86
C LEU A 36 -5.31 10.49 6.12
N ARG A 37 -4.19 10.72 5.46
CA ARG A 37 -3.47 12.00 5.56
C ARG A 37 -4.27 13.16 5.01
N ALA A 38 -5.06 12.97 3.97
CA ALA A 38 -5.99 13.99 3.47
C ALA A 38 -7.07 14.34 4.50
N GLU A 39 -7.64 13.34 5.19
CA GLU A 39 -8.60 13.54 6.29
C GLU A 39 -7.95 14.32 7.46
N ILE A 40 -6.71 14.00 7.80
CA ILE A 40 -5.94 14.72 8.85
C ILE A 40 -5.71 16.18 8.43
N ALA A 41 -5.28 16.42 7.20
CA ALA A 41 -5.03 17.76 6.68
C ALA A 41 -6.32 18.61 6.59
N ALA A 42 -7.45 17.97 6.29
CA ALA A 42 -8.77 18.60 6.28
C ALA A 42 -9.35 18.85 7.69
N GLY A 43 -8.72 18.32 8.74
CA GLY A 43 -9.16 18.49 10.13
C GLY A 43 -10.49 17.83 10.45
N THR A 44 -10.88 16.80 9.69
CA THR A 44 -12.12 16.06 9.94
C THR A 44 -12.09 15.32 11.27
N GLU A 45 -13.25 14.97 11.83
CA GLU A 45 -13.30 14.18 13.07
C GLU A 45 -12.63 12.82 12.91
N LEU A 46 -12.73 12.20 11.73
CA LEU A 46 -11.98 10.98 11.41
C LEU A 46 -10.48 11.27 11.40
N GLY A 47 -10.04 12.32 10.72
CA GLY A 47 -8.62 12.70 10.63
C GLY A 47 -8.02 12.97 12.01
N LYS A 48 -8.72 13.69 12.90
CA LYS A 48 -8.24 13.93 14.27
C LYS A 48 -8.04 12.64 15.06
N LYS A 49 -8.99 11.70 14.99
CA LYS A 49 -8.89 10.39 15.66
C LYS A 49 -7.73 9.56 15.09
N MET A 50 -7.60 9.48 13.76
CA MET A 50 -6.58 8.65 13.10
C MET A 50 -5.17 9.25 13.24
N SER A 51 -5.04 10.56 13.40
CA SER A 51 -3.76 11.23 13.60
C SER A 51 -2.98 10.68 14.80
N LEU A 52 -3.66 10.43 15.93
CA LEU A 52 -3.04 9.91 17.16
C LEU A 52 -2.49 8.48 16.98
N ILE A 53 -3.15 7.66 16.16
CA ILE A 53 -2.74 6.27 15.86
C ILE A 53 -1.56 6.30 14.88
N MET A 54 -1.71 7.05 13.79
CA MET A 54 -0.70 7.12 12.73
C MET A 54 0.61 7.77 13.19
N SER A 55 0.55 8.74 14.12
CA SER A 55 1.77 9.38 14.68
C SER A 55 2.64 8.41 15.48
N LYS A 56 2.08 7.32 15.99
CA LYS A 56 2.80 6.24 16.68
C LYS A 56 3.29 5.14 15.74
N GLY A 57 2.95 5.21 14.46
CA GLY A 57 3.26 4.18 13.47
C GLY A 57 2.36 2.94 13.54
N GLU A 58 1.25 3.03 14.28
CA GLU A 58 0.27 1.95 14.44
C GLU A 58 -0.71 1.87 13.25
N LEU A 59 -1.40 0.73 13.13
CA LEU A 59 -2.46 0.54 12.14
C LEU A 59 -3.78 1.13 12.64
N VAL A 60 -4.47 1.83 11.77
CA VAL A 60 -5.85 2.29 12.03
C VAL A 60 -6.82 1.10 12.04
N PRO A 61 -7.99 1.21 12.70
CA PRO A 61 -8.99 0.13 12.74
C PRO A 61 -9.39 -0.36 11.35
N ASP A 62 -9.56 -1.67 11.22
CA ASP A 62 -9.85 -2.34 9.94
C ASP A 62 -11.13 -1.81 9.30
N GLU A 63 -12.17 -1.57 10.11
CA GLU A 63 -13.47 -1.07 9.64
C GLU A 63 -13.34 0.26 8.90
N VAL A 64 -12.51 1.16 9.42
CA VAL A 64 -12.30 2.49 8.82
C VAL A 64 -11.70 2.37 7.42
N VAL A 65 -10.64 1.58 7.26
CA VAL A 65 -9.98 1.43 5.96
C VAL A 65 -10.82 0.65 4.97
N ILE A 66 -11.58 -0.34 5.44
CA ILE A 66 -12.50 -1.14 4.61
C ILE A 66 -13.61 -0.25 4.04
N GLU A 67 -14.25 0.58 4.88
CA GLU A 67 -15.29 1.52 4.43
C GLU A 67 -14.74 2.55 3.43
N MET A 68 -13.56 3.11 3.70
CA MET A 68 -12.93 4.06 2.78
C MET A 68 -12.64 3.43 1.40
N ILE A 69 -12.16 2.20 1.36
CA ILE A 69 -11.87 1.48 0.12
C ILE A 69 -13.16 1.13 -0.61
N ALA A 70 -14.18 0.60 0.09
CA ALA A 70 -15.49 0.29 -0.49
C ALA A 70 -16.10 1.52 -1.17
N TYR A 71 -16.12 2.65 -0.45
CA TYR A 71 -16.62 3.91 -0.99
C TYR A 71 -15.89 4.35 -2.27
N LYS A 72 -14.56 4.22 -2.30
CA LYS A 72 -13.77 4.58 -3.48
C LYS A 72 -14.03 3.65 -4.66
N ILE A 73 -14.15 2.35 -4.44
CA ILE A 73 -14.47 1.37 -5.48
C ILE A 73 -15.85 1.68 -6.07
N ASP A 74 -16.87 1.86 -5.22
CA ASP A 74 -18.26 2.05 -5.64
C ASP A 74 -18.48 3.38 -6.39
N ASN A 75 -17.66 4.40 -6.08
CA ASN A 75 -17.74 5.71 -6.74
C ASN A 75 -16.73 5.88 -7.90
N SER A 76 -16.00 4.83 -8.27
CA SER A 76 -15.08 4.87 -9.40
C SER A 76 -15.77 4.43 -10.70
N LYS A 77 -15.49 5.15 -11.80
CA LYS A 77 -15.97 4.82 -13.14
C LYS A 77 -14.85 5.01 -14.15
N GLY A 78 -14.84 4.19 -15.20
CA GLY A 78 -13.93 4.37 -16.34
C GLY A 78 -12.47 3.97 -16.07
N THR A 79 -12.16 3.27 -14.99
CA THR A 79 -10.84 2.71 -14.71
C THR A 79 -10.70 1.30 -15.28
N ALA A 80 -9.47 0.93 -15.69
CA ALA A 80 -9.16 -0.45 -16.11
C ALA A 80 -9.08 -1.43 -14.92
N GLY A 81 -8.95 -0.92 -13.69
CA GLY A 81 -8.88 -1.68 -12.45
C GLY A 81 -8.33 -0.86 -11.30
N PHE A 82 -7.87 -1.54 -10.26
CA PHE A 82 -7.39 -0.93 -9.03
C PHE A 82 -5.95 -1.31 -8.70
N LEU A 83 -5.20 -0.36 -8.16
CA LEU A 83 -3.89 -0.59 -7.55
C LEU A 83 -3.97 -0.21 -6.07
N PHE A 84 -3.99 -1.21 -5.19
CA PHE A 84 -4.10 -1.03 -3.75
C PHE A 84 -2.70 -0.82 -3.14
N ASP A 85 -2.50 0.30 -2.46
CA ASP A 85 -1.27 0.68 -1.78
C ASP A 85 -1.53 0.97 -0.30
N GLY A 86 -0.82 0.24 0.57
CA GLY A 86 -1.01 0.35 2.01
C GLY A 86 -2.30 -0.27 2.55
N PHE A 87 -2.98 -1.07 1.74
CA PHE A 87 -4.12 -1.92 2.07
C PHE A 87 -4.13 -3.12 1.12
N PRO A 88 -4.43 -4.33 1.61
CA PRO A 88 -4.64 -4.71 3.01
C PRO A 88 -3.33 -4.69 3.83
N ARG A 89 -3.42 -4.60 5.17
CA ARG A 89 -2.28 -4.67 6.10
C ARG A 89 -2.39 -5.79 7.12
N THR A 90 -3.48 -6.53 7.10
CA THR A 90 -3.69 -7.74 7.89
C THR A 90 -4.32 -8.83 7.02
N VAL A 91 -4.20 -10.10 7.44
CA VAL A 91 -4.88 -11.20 6.73
C VAL A 91 -6.39 -11.01 6.77
N ALA A 92 -6.95 -10.52 7.88
CA ALA A 92 -8.38 -10.22 8.00
C ALA A 92 -8.84 -9.17 6.97
N GLN A 93 -8.07 -8.08 6.80
CA GLN A 93 -8.34 -7.10 5.75
C GLN A 93 -8.25 -7.71 4.35
N THR A 94 -7.32 -8.66 4.11
CA THR A 94 -7.19 -9.32 2.81
C THR A 94 -8.44 -10.15 2.49
N VAL A 95 -8.93 -10.92 3.45
CA VAL A 95 -10.17 -11.69 3.30
C VAL A 95 -11.37 -10.76 3.04
N SER A 96 -11.45 -9.65 3.76
CA SER A 96 -12.50 -8.63 3.56
C SER A 96 -12.44 -7.99 2.18
N LEU A 97 -11.23 -7.69 1.68
CA LEU A 97 -11.03 -7.16 0.33
C LEU A 97 -11.44 -8.18 -0.74
N GLU A 98 -11.03 -9.44 -0.59
CA GLU A 98 -11.43 -10.51 -1.53
C GLU A 98 -12.95 -10.65 -1.59
N LYS A 99 -13.62 -10.67 -0.43
CA LYS A 99 -15.08 -10.73 -0.37
C LYS A 99 -15.71 -9.52 -1.09
N MET A 100 -15.25 -8.32 -0.76
CA MET A 100 -15.74 -7.07 -1.37
C MET A 100 -15.58 -7.05 -2.90
N LEU A 101 -14.44 -7.51 -3.41
CA LEU A 101 -14.19 -7.59 -4.85
C LEU A 101 -15.06 -8.68 -5.50
N ASN A 102 -15.17 -9.86 -4.89
CA ASN A 102 -15.99 -10.96 -5.41
C ASN A 102 -17.48 -10.58 -5.52
N GLU A 103 -18.03 -9.86 -4.54
CA GLU A 103 -19.41 -9.34 -4.59
C GLU A 103 -19.66 -8.39 -5.77
N ARG A 104 -18.57 -7.84 -6.34
CA ARG A 104 -18.59 -6.94 -7.51
C ARG A 104 -18.12 -7.62 -8.80
N GLY A 105 -17.98 -8.95 -8.80
CA GLY A 105 -17.50 -9.73 -9.96
C GLY A 105 -16.02 -9.49 -10.27
N MET A 106 -15.24 -9.04 -9.30
CA MET A 106 -13.80 -8.77 -9.40
C MET A 106 -13.00 -9.70 -8.50
N LYS A 107 -11.69 -9.76 -8.70
CA LYS A 107 -10.75 -10.52 -7.86
C LYS A 107 -9.43 -9.77 -7.72
N ILE A 108 -8.57 -10.20 -6.81
CA ILE A 108 -7.16 -9.83 -6.80
C ILE A 108 -6.46 -10.67 -7.86
N ASP A 109 -5.77 -10.02 -8.79
CA ASP A 109 -5.07 -10.73 -9.89
C ASP A 109 -3.62 -11.00 -9.52
N GLN A 110 -2.93 -10.07 -8.84
CA GLN A 110 -1.56 -10.29 -8.38
C GLN A 110 -1.19 -9.38 -7.22
N MET A 111 -0.28 -9.86 -6.37
CA MET A 111 0.37 -9.12 -5.31
C MET A 111 1.86 -8.95 -5.65
N LEU A 112 2.26 -7.71 -5.94
CA LEU A 112 3.64 -7.32 -6.23
C LEU A 112 4.33 -6.92 -4.92
N VAL A 113 5.39 -7.61 -4.54
CA VAL A 113 6.10 -7.36 -3.26
C VAL A 113 7.48 -6.80 -3.53
N LEU A 114 7.72 -5.56 -3.13
CA LEU A 114 9.03 -4.93 -3.21
C LEU A 114 9.93 -5.46 -2.10
N GLU A 115 10.99 -6.14 -2.48
CA GLU A 115 12.05 -6.62 -1.59
C GLU A 115 13.19 -5.61 -1.56
N VAL A 116 13.50 -5.09 -0.37
CA VAL A 116 14.50 -4.04 -0.15
C VAL A 116 15.26 -4.34 1.13
N ASP A 117 16.57 -4.16 1.11
CA ASP A 117 17.44 -4.36 2.27
C ASP A 117 17.10 -3.36 3.39
N HIS A 118 17.25 -3.80 4.65
CA HIS A 118 16.90 -3.01 5.83
C HIS A 118 17.60 -1.64 5.85
N ASP A 119 18.91 -1.60 5.61
CA ASP A 119 19.69 -0.36 5.64
C ASP A 119 19.22 0.64 4.58
N GLU A 120 18.85 0.15 3.40
CA GLU A 120 18.30 0.98 2.34
C GLU A 120 16.90 1.51 2.71
N LEU A 121 16.08 0.72 3.42
CA LEU A 121 14.78 1.18 3.92
C LEU A 121 14.93 2.35 4.87
N VAL A 122 15.80 2.23 5.88
CA VAL A 122 16.07 3.29 6.86
C VAL A 122 16.57 4.56 6.15
N LYS A 123 17.55 4.42 5.26
CA LYS A 123 18.08 5.53 4.45
C LYS A 123 16.97 6.25 3.66
N ARG A 124 16.09 5.51 2.99
CA ARG A 124 14.98 6.09 2.22
C ARG A 124 13.95 6.77 3.11
N LEU A 125 13.70 6.25 4.30
CA LEU A 125 12.76 6.85 5.26
C LEU A 125 13.30 8.18 5.79
N ILE A 126 14.58 8.24 6.16
CA ILE A 126 15.24 9.48 6.59
C ILE A 126 15.20 10.54 5.48
N ALA A 127 15.61 10.16 4.25
CA ALA A 127 15.56 11.08 3.12
C ALA A 127 14.14 11.58 2.82
N ARG A 128 13.14 10.72 2.98
CA ARG A 128 11.72 11.11 2.81
C ARG A 128 11.27 12.08 3.89
N ALA A 129 11.71 11.90 5.15
CA ALA A 129 11.39 12.82 6.24
C ALA A 129 11.84 14.25 5.95
N GLU A 130 13.05 14.40 5.40
CA GLU A 130 13.62 15.70 5.01
C GLU A 130 12.81 16.37 3.88
N LEU A 131 12.39 15.59 2.88
CA LEU A 131 11.70 16.11 1.69
C LEU A 131 10.19 16.35 1.91
N SER A 132 9.51 15.43 2.58
CA SER A 132 8.05 15.44 2.68
C SER A 132 7.50 15.99 3.99
N GLY A 133 8.37 16.16 4.99
CA GLY A 133 7.96 16.62 6.32
C GLY A 133 7.03 15.67 7.08
N ARG A 134 6.88 14.42 6.64
CA ARG A 134 5.97 13.43 7.26
C ARG A 134 6.32 13.22 8.74
N PRO A 135 5.37 13.42 9.67
CA PRO A 135 5.65 13.28 11.10
C PRO A 135 6.12 11.87 11.50
N ASP A 136 5.55 10.84 10.83
CA ASP A 136 5.80 9.43 11.08
C ASP A 136 7.16 8.91 10.53
N ASP A 137 7.94 9.77 9.88
CA ASP A 137 9.30 9.46 9.41
C ASP A 137 10.39 10.28 10.15
N LYS A 138 10.00 11.16 11.10
CA LYS A 138 10.95 12.04 11.79
C LYS A 138 11.59 11.40 13.00
N ASP A 139 10.88 10.50 13.68
CA ASP A 139 11.35 9.83 14.88
C ASP A 139 11.85 8.42 14.55
N PRO A 140 13.14 8.11 14.81
CA PRO A 140 13.68 6.77 14.61
C PRO A 140 12.89 5.67 15.31
N ALA A 141 12.37 5.93 16.53
CA ALA A 141 11.56 4.95 17.26
C ALA A 141 10.24 4.65 16.55
N VAL A 142 9.62 5.65 15.93
CA VAL A 142 8.41 5.47 15.11
C VAL A 142 8.73 4.71 13.82
N ILE A 143 9.89 4.97 13.21
CA ILE A 143 10.36 4.22 12.02
C ILE A 143 10.51 2.73 12.35
N GLU A 144 11.22 2.40 13.42
CA GLU A 144 11.41 1.01 13.85
C GLU A 144 10.07 0.35 14.19
N ASN A 145 9.21 1.02 14.95
CA ASN A 145 7.88 0.49 15.25
C ASN A 145 7.07 0.17 13.96
N ARG A 146 7.15 1.01 12.94
CA ARG A 146 6.47 0.75 11.65
C ARG A 146 7.02 -0.46 10.91
N ILE A 147 8.33 -0.69 11.00
CA ILE A 147 8.98 -1.87 10.43
C ILE A 147 8.53 -3.12 11.19
N ASP A 148 8.48 -3.07 12.51
CA ASP A 148 8.05 -4.19 13.35
C ASP A 148 6.56 -4.51 13.14
N VAL A 149 5.70 -3.50 13.13
CA VAL A 149 4.26 -3.66 12.80
C VAL A 149 4.08 -4.27 11.40
N TYR A 150 4.91 -3.87 10.43
CA TYR A 150 4.88 -4.49 9.10
C TYR A 150 5.24 -5.98 9.17
N LYS A 151 6.34 -6.34 9.83
CA LYS A 151 6.78 -7.74 9.97
C LYS A 151 5.73 -8.60 10.68
N GLU A 152 5.19 -8.09 11.79
CA GLU A 152 4.25 -8.83 12.62
C GLU A 152 2.87 -9.00 11.97
N LYS A 153 2.31 -7.92 11.41
CA LYS A 153 0.90 -7.87 10.98
C LYS A 153 0.71 -7.95 9.47
N THR A 154 1.66 -7.43 8.70
CA THR A 154 1.48 -7.27 7.25
C THR A 154 2.23 -8.34 6.46
N GLU A 155 3.43 -8.69 6.84
CA GLU A 155 4.21 -9.73 6.16
C GLU A 155 3.50 -11.10 6.10
N PRO A 156 2.70 -11.55 7.10
CA PRO A 156 1.92 -12.78 7.01
C PRO A 156 0.97 -12.87 5.81
N ILE A 157 0.56 -11.72 5.24
CA ILE A 157 -0.27 -11.68 4.02
C ILE A 157 0.49 -12.29 2.83
N ILE A 158 1.82 -12.19 2.80
CA ILE A 158 2.65 -12.76 1.74
C ILE A 158 2.42 -14.27 1.66
N ASN A 159 2.46 -14.96 2.80
CA ASN A 159 2.20 -16.40 2.86
C ASN A 159 0.77 -16.74 2.42
N TYR A 160 -0.21 -15.94 2.88
CA TYR A 160 -1.60 -16.12 2.48
C TYR A 160 -1.79 -15.99 0.97
N CYS A 161 -1.24 -14.95 0.35
CA CYS A 161 -1.32 -14.72 -1.09
C CYS A 161 -0.46 -15.73 -1.89
N ASN A 162 0.67 -16.19 -1.34
CA ASN A 162 1.52 -17.19 -1.99
C ASN A 162 0.80 -18.54 -2.12
N GLN A 163 0.07 -18.97 -1.09
CA GLN A 163 -0.76 -20.19 -1.15
C GLN A 163 -1.83 -20.14 -2.24
N LYS A 164 -2.23 -18.94 -2.65
CA LYS A 164 -3.21 -18.69 -3.72
C LYS A 164 -2.57 -18.43 -5.08
N GLY A 165 -1.25 -18.49 -5.20
CA GLY A 165 -0.53 -18.22 -6.45
C GLY A 165 -0.54 -16.75 -6.88
N LEU A 166 -0.81 -15.83 -5.96
CA LEU A 166 -0.90 -14.38 -6.24
C LEU A 166 0.43 -13.64 -6.00
N TYR A 167 1.37 -14.24 -5.25
CA TYR A 167 2.62 -13.62 -4.85
C TYR A 167 3.61 -13.48 -6.00
N GLN A 168 4.14 -12.27 -6.16
CA GLN A 168 5.20 -11.95 -7.12
C GLN A 168 6.24 -11.08 -6.45
N PRO A 169 7.43 -11.61 -6.09
CA PRO A 169 8.53 -10.80 -5.58
C PRO A 169 9.14 -9.92 -6.69
N VAL A 170 9.50 -8.71 -6.33
CA VAL A 170 10.15 -7.75 -7.21
C VAL A 170 11.31 -7.09 -6.46
N ASN A 171 12.52 -7.16 -7.02
CA ASN A 171 13.68 -6.48 -6.44
C ASN A 171 13.44 -4.96 -6.43
N GLY A 172 13.36 -4.41 -5.22
CA GLY A 172 13.13 -2.98 -4.94
C GLY A 172 14.43 -2.16 -4.81
N MET A 173 15.60 -2.74 -5.16
CA MET A 173 16.89 -2.06 -5.19
C MET A 173 17.16 -1.43 -6.55
N GLY A 174 17.93 -0.33 -6.54
CA GLY A 174 18.30 0.43 -7.74
C GLY A 174 17.53 1.74 -7.88
N THR A 175 17.51 2.30 -9.09
CA THR A 175 16.86 3.57 -9.39
C THR A 175 15.33 3.43 -9.43
N ILE A 176 14.62 4.55 -9.31
CA ILE A 176 13.16 4.60 -9.45
C ILE A 176 12.72 3.98 -10.78
N ASP A 177 13.47 4.25 -11.86
CA ASP A 177 13.13 3.74 -13.20
C ASP A 177 13.41 2.24 -13.37
N ASP A 178 14.46 1.70 -12.74
CA ASP A 178 14.73 0.27 -12.73
C ASP A 178 13.62 -0.51 -12.04
N ILE A 179 13.18 -0.03 -10.88
CA ILE A 179 12.08 -0.65 -10.12
C ILE A 179 10.77 -0.55 -10.92
N PHE A 180 10.50 0.63 -11.50
CA PHE A 180 9.32 0.85 -12.34
C PHE A 180 9.25 -0.11 -13.52
N ARG A 181 10.38 -0.33 -14.20
CA ARG A 181 10.48 -1.27 -15.33
C ARG A 181 10.15 -2.68 -14.88
N ARG A 182 10.79 -3.17 -13.79
CA ARG A 182 10.53 -4.51 -13.24
C ARG A 182 9.05 -4.72 -12.89
N LEU A 183 8.45 -3.80 -12.15
CA LEU A 183 7.02 -3.85 -11.81
C LEU A 183 6.13 -3.83 -13.05
N SER A 184 6.42 -2.92 -14.00
CA SER A 184 5.66 -2.80 -15.24
C SER A 184 5.70 -4.09 -16.08
N ASP A 185 6.84 -4.78 -16.12
CA ASP A 185 7.00 -6.00 -16.92
C ASP A 185 6.22 -7.18 -16.33
N HIS A 186 6.00 -7.20 -15.00
CA HIS A 186 5.08 -8.15 -14.38
C HIS A 186 3.62 -7.81 -14.70
N MET A 187 3.23 -6.55 -14.56
CA MET A 187 1.84 -6.11 -14.78
C MET A 187 1.39 -6.29 -16.24
N LYS A 188 2.25 -6.04 -17.22
CA LYS A 188 1.95 -6.21 -18.65
C LYS A 188 1.48 -7.62 -19.04
N LYS A 189 1.78 -8.62 -18.24
CA LYS A 189 1.38 -10.01 -18.53
C LYS A 189 -0.08 -10.28 -18.19
N LEU A 190 -0.73 -9.37 -17.46
CA LEU A 190 -2.08 -9.53 -16.92
C LEU A 190 -3.07 -8.46 -17.43
N VAL A 191 -2.56 -7.41 -18.07
CA VAL A 191 -3.35 -6.27 -18.61
C VAL A 191 -3.57 -6.40 -20.10
#